data_5207d45a2b3596770b47f0bc0621221e
#
_entry.id   5207d45a2b3596770b47f0bc0621221e
#
_cell.length_a   1.000
_cell.length_b   1.000
_cell.length_c   1.000
_cell.angle_alpha   90.00
_cell.angle_beta   90.00
_cell.angle_gamma   90.00
#
_symmetry.space_group_name_H-M   'P 1'
#
loop_
_entity.id
_entity.type
_entity.pdbx_description
1 polymer ?
#
loop_
_entity_poly.entity_id
_entity_poly.type
_entity_poly.pdbx_seq_one_letter_code
_entity_poly.pdbx_strand_id
1 'polypeptide(L)'
;MIYLDHGATSFHKPPQVRRAMMEAMDSCANPGRGGYRAAMKAAERVLRCREAAAALFDCQPEQVVFTSNCTQGLNMAIRTLVKPGSRVVISGFEHNAVTRPLHGLGAKVIVAGRKLFDWEDTLKSFERALDQGCDCAVFTHVSNVFGYILPVEQMAALCRSRGVPFVVDAAQSAGILPVSLAGWGADFIAMPGHKGLLGPQGTGLLLCARLPEPLLMGGTGSESIHQEMPDFLPDRAEAGTLNVPGIAGLEAGLRWIRRTGTETIFRRERQAAEICSRELEKLGMKVFSGGHQSGTVSFLPGCDCEEAAAHLARQGIAVRAGLHCAPLAHESAGTLKTGTIRVSFGQDASAAQILGLLQAVSKLPPLEF
;
A
#
# COMPACT_ATOMS: atom_id res chain seq x y z
N MET A 1 15.02 -12.08 -17.00
CA MET A 1 15.03 -11.37 -15.70
C MET A 1 13.96 -11.99 -14.81
N ILE A 2 14.31 -12.39 -13.61
CA ILE A 2 13.39 -12.84 -12.57
C ILE A 2 13.06 -11.60 -11.71
N TYR A 3 11.79 -11.19 -11.70
CA TYR A 3 11.36 -10.00 -10.97
C TYR A 3 10.71 -10.39 -9.63
N LEU A 4 11.33 -9.95 -8.54
CA LEU A 4 10.95 -10.25 -7.15
C LEU A 4 10.90 -8.97 -6.29
N ASP A 5 10.55 -7.83 -6.89
CA ASP A 5 10.36 -6.53 -6.20
C ASP A 5 8.93 -5.99 -6.34
N HIS A 6 7.92 -6.88 -6.28
CA HIS A 6 6.50 -6.50 -6.37
C HIS A 6 6.05 -5.57 -5.25
N GLY A 7 6.70 -5.61 -4.09
CA GLY A 7 6.47 -4.67 -2.99
C GLY A 7 6.82 -3.22 -3.33
N ALA A 8 7.66 -2.98 -4.36
CA ALA A 8 7.91 -1.65 -4.90
C ALA A 8 6.87 -1.26 -5.95
N THR A 9 6.63 -2.14 -6.93
CA THR A 9 5.59 -1.99 -7.97
C THR A 9 5.33 -3.34 -8.61
N SER A 10 4.10 -3.64 -9.03
CA SER A 10 3.84 -4.79 -9.88
C SER A 10 4.44 -4.54 -11.28
N PHE A 11 5.33 -5.42 -11.73
CA PHE A 11 5.95 -5.28 -13.06
C PHE A 11 5.09 -5.90 -14.15
N HIS A 12 4.71 -7.16 -13.99
CA HIS A 12 3.84 -7.87 -14.92
C HIS A 12 2.37 -7.56 -14.58
N LYS A 13 1.73 -6.76 -15.43
CA LYS A 13 0.32 -6.40 -15.30
C LYS A 13 -0.54 -7.22 -16.26
N PRO A 14 -1.81 -7.49 -15.94
CA PRO A 14 -2.73 -8.09 -16.88
C PRO A 14 -2.77 -7.32 -18.21
N PRO A 15 -2.77 -8.00 -19.38
CA PRO A 15 -2.75 -7.31 -20.68
C PRO A 15 -3.90 -6.32 -20.89
N GLN A 16 -5.02 -6.54 -20.19
CA GLN A 16 -6.18 -5.66 -20.20
C GLN A 16 -5.88 -4.25 -19.68
N VAL A 17 -4.94 -4.13 -18.75
CA VAL A 17 -4.52 -2.84 -18.17
C VAL A 17 -3.93 -1.95 -19.26
N ARG A 18 -2.94 -2.45 -20.01
CA ARG A 18 -2.34 -1.71 -21.13
C ARG A 18 -3.36 -1.36 -22.20
N ARG A 19 -4.22 -2.32 -22.58
CA ARG A 19 -5.26 -2.11 -23.58
C ARG A 19 -6.22 -0.99 -23.18
N ALA A 20 -6.71 -1.01 -21.93
CA ALA A 20 -7.63 0.01 -21.42
C ALA A 20 -7.00 1.41 -21.42
N MET A 21 -5.71 1.53 -21.08
CA MET A 21 -4.97 2.79 -21.13
C MET A 21 -4.89 3.33 -22.56
N MET A 22 -4.51 2.51 -23.53
CA MET A 22 -4.42 2.91 -24.94
C MET A 22 -5.78 3.35 -25.49
N GLU A 23 -6.85 2.56 -25.25
CA GLU A 23 -8.20 2.90 -25.65
C GLU A 23 -8.67 4.25 -25.06
N ALA A 24 -8.30 4.53 -23.80
CA ALA A 24 -8.64 5.80 -23.19
C ALA A 24 -7.88 6.97 -23.82
N MET A 25 -6.60 6.81 -24.15
CA MET A 25 -5.80 7.82 -24.83
C MET A 25 -6.36 8.14 -26.24
N ASP A 26 -6.83 7.13 -26.94
CA ASP A 26 -7.34 7.29 -28.33
C ASP A 26 -8.77 7.86 -28.38
N SER A 27 -9.56 7.75 -27.30
CA SER A 27 -11.02 7.96 -27.40
C SER A 27 -11.66 8.75 -26.27
N CYS A 28 -10.93 9.12 -25.22
CA CYS A 28 -11.44 9.91 -24.10
C CYS A 28 -10.87 11.33 -24.14
N ALA A 29 -11.73 12.31 -23.82
CA ALA A 29 -11.35 13.70 -23.57
C ALA A 29 -11.42 14.00 -22.05
N ASN A 30 -11.54 15.27 -21.67
CA ASN A 30 -11.73 15.66 -20.28
C ASN A 30 -13.09 15.17 -19.77
N PRO A 31 -13.18 14.48 -18.62
CA PRO A 31 -14.43 13.96 -18.04
C PRO A 31 -15.35 15.05 -17.46
N GLY A 32 -15.01 16.33 -17.59
CA GLY A 32 -15.82 17.44 -17.10
C GLY A 32 -17.16 17.60 -17.85
N ARG A 33 -17.73 18.80 -17.81
CA ARG A 33 -19.08 19.11 -18.28
C ARG A 33 -19.31 19.05 -19.82
N GLY A 34 -18.40 18.45 -20.58
CA GLY A 34 -18.56 18.33 -22.03
C GLY A 34 -19.65 17.31 -22.41
N GLY A 35 -20.72 17.75 -23.10
CA GLY A 35 -21.79 16.86 -23.58
C GLY A 35 -21.44 16.05 -24.84
N TYR A 36 -20.21 16.11 -25.34
CA TYR A 36 -19.78 15.39 -26.54
C TYR A 36 -19.24 14.00 -26.20
N ARG A 37 -19.31 13.10 -27.17
CA ARG A 37 -19.06 11.65 -27.00
C ARG A 37 -17.77 11.32 -26.29
N ALA A 38 -16.63 11.98 -26.58
CA ALA A 38 -15.35 11.67 -25.97
C ALA A 38 -15.28 12.10 -24.49
N ALA A 39 -15.93 13.20 -24.09
CA ALA A 39 -16.05 13.63 -22.70
C ALA A 39 -16.96 12.68 -21.90
N MET A 40 -18.10 12.29 -22.47
CA MET A 40 -19.01 11.33 -21.84
C MET A 40 -18.34 9.97 -21.62
N LYS A 41 -17.54 9.51 -22.59
CA LYS A 41 -16.77 8.27 -22.49
C LYS A 41 -15.73 8.36 -21.38
N ALA A 42 -15.06 9.50 -21.21
CA ALA A 42 -14.11 9.73 -20.12
C ALA A 42 -14.80 9.69 -18.75
N ALA A 43 -15.94 10.37 -18.61
CA ALA A 43 -16.75 10.36 -17.38
C ALA A 43 -17.22 8.94 -17.02
N GLU A 44 -17.67 8.18 -18.01
CA GLU A 44 -18.06 6.77 -17.82
C GLU A 44 -16.88 5.91 -17.33
N ARG A 45 -15.67 6.08 -17.88
CA ARG A 45 -14.46 5.36 -17.42
C ARG A 45 -14.13 5.68 -15.97
N VAL A 46 -14.20 6.97 -15.59
CA VAL A 46 -13.98 7.41 -14.22
C VAL A 46 -15.00 6.78 -13.26
N LEU A 47 -16.29 6.83 -13.60
CA LEU A 47 -17.37 6.25 -12.80
C LEU A 47 -17.19 4.74 -12.61
N ARG A 48 -16.95 4.00 -13.70
CA ARG A 48 -16.72 2.54 -13.63
C ARG A 48 -15.55 2.14 -12.75
N CYS A 49 -14.48 2.94 -12.72
CA CYS A 49 -13.34 2.68 -11.84
C CYS A 49 -13.74 2.88 -10.37
N ARG A 50 -14.53 3.94 -10.05
CA ARG A 50 -15.06 4.16 -8.70
C ARG A 50 -15.95 3.01 -8.26
N GLU A 51 -16.89 2.59 -9.11
CA GLU A 51 -17.77 1.45 -8.84
C GLU A 51 -17.00 0.15 -8.62
N ALA A 52 -15.96 -0.10 -9.45
CA ALA A 52 -15.12 -1.28 -9.30
C ALA A 52 -14.32 -1.27 -7.98
N ALA A 53 -13.80 -0.12 -7.57
CA ALA A 53 -13.11 0.07 -6.30
C ALA A 53 -14.09 -0.05 -5.12
N ALA A 54 -15.24 0.63 -5.19
CA ALA A 54 -16.28 0.59 -4.16
C ALA A 54 -16.74 -0.84 -3.86
N ALA A 55 -16.98 -1.63 -4.92
CA ALA A 55 -17.37 -3.03 -4.79
C ALA A 55 -16.25 -3.95 -4.25
N LEU A 56 -14.97 -3.58 -4.41
CA LEU A 56 -13.84 -4.36 -3.89
C LEU A 56 -13.54 -4.02 -2.42
N PHE A 57 -13.82 -2.78 -2.00
CA PHE A 57 -13.40 -2.23 -0.72
C PHE A 57 -14.56 -1.89 0.23
N ASP A 58 -15.77 -2.38 -0.09
CA ASP A 58 -16.97 -2.23 0.73
C ASP A 58 -17.23 -0.78 1.13
N CYS A 59 -17.44 0.07 0.12
CA CYS A 59 -17.77 1.48 0.27
C CYS A 59 -18.69 1.98 -0.85
N GLN A 60 -19.13 3.23 -0.78
CA GLN A 60 -19.90 3.87 -1.85
C GLN A 60 -18.95 4.45 -2.91
N PRO A 61 -19.36 4.52 -4.19
CA PRO A 61 -18.53 5.10 -5.25
C PRO A 61 -18.07 6.54 -4.95
N GLU A 62 -18.89 7.35 -4.31
CA GLU A 62 -18.58 8.73 -3.92
C GLU A 62 -17.47 8.81 -2.88
N GLN A 63 -17.30 7.76 -2.07
CA GLN A 63 -16.24 7.67 -1.06
C GLN A 63 -14.86 7.32 -1.64
N VAL A 64 -14.79 7.00 -2.94
CA VAL A 64 -13.55 6.68 -3.62
C VAL A 64 -12.96 7.93 -4.23
N VAL A 65 -11.84 8.40 -3.73
CA VAL A 65 -11.08 9.56 -4.24
C VAL A 65 -9.85 9.07 -5.00
N PHE A 66 -9.65 9.56 -6.24
CA PHE A 66 -8.44 9.30 -6.99
C PHE A 66 -7.28 10.17 -6.49
N THR A 67 -6.14 9.55 -6.34
CA THR A 67 -4.88 10.21 -5.99
C THR A 67 -3.79 9.79 -6.98
N SER A 68 -2.69 10.51 -7.04
CA SER A 68 -1.55 10.11 -7.87
C SER A 68 -0.76 8.93 -7.29
N ASN A 69 -0.88 8.68 -5.99
CA ASN A 69 -0.23 7.58 -5.27
C ASN A 69 -0.77 7.49 -3.82
N CYS A 70 -0.39 6.42 -3.11
CA CYS A 70 -0.76 6.23 -1.70
C CYS A 70 -0.27 7.38 -0.80
N THR A 71 0.93 7.91 -1.04
CA THR A 71 1.52 8.99 -0.25
C THR A 71 0.66 10.25 -0.27
N GLN A 72 0.08 10.60 -1.42
CA GLN A 72 -0.85 11.72 -1.53
C GLN A 72 -2.12 11.45 -0.69
N GLY A 73 -2.70 10.26 -0.79
CA GLY A 73 -3.87 9.87 0.01
C GLY A 73 -3.58 9.92 1.52
N LEU A 74 -2.45 9.36 1.96
CA LEU A 74 -2.03 9.41 3.36
C LEU A 74 -1.79 10.85 3.86
N ASN A 75 -1.17 11.72 3.06
CA ASN A 75 -1.01 13.13 3.43
C ASN A 75 -2.34 13.84 3.59
N MET A 76 -3.31 13.58 2.71
CA MET A 76 -4.66 14.14 2.81
C MET A 76 -5.37 13.66 4.08
N ALA A 77 -5.38 12.37 4.33
CA ALA A 77 -6.00 11.77 5.52
C ALA A 77 -5.35 12.25 6.83
N ILE A 78 -4.02 12.22 6.90
CA ILE A 78 -3.27 12.64 8.08
C ILE A 78 -3.50 14.13 8.37
N ARG A 79 -3.41 15.02 7.38
CA ARG A 79 -3.66 16.46 7.56
C ARG A 79 -5.09 16.78 7.97
N THR A 80 -6.05 15.92 7.64
CA THR A 80 -7.43 16.06 8.09
C THR A 80 -7.55 15.81 9.59
N LEU A 81 -6.92 14.76 10.10
CA LEU A 81 -7.07 14.32 11.49
C LEU A 81 -6.03 14.91 12.45
N VAL A 82 -4.83 15.25 11.95
CA VAL A 82 -3.68 15.65 12.78
C VAL A 82 -3.46 17.15 12.70
N LYS A 83 -3.39 17.80 13.87
CA LYS A 83 -2.99 19.20 14.03
C LYS A 83 -1.65 19.26 14.76
N PRO A 84 -0.93 20.42 14.75
CA PRO A 84 0.32 20.56 15.50
C PRO A 84 0.12 20.19 16.98
N GLY A 85 0.99 19.32 17.50
CA GLY A 85 0.92 18.82 18.87
C GLY A 85 -0.05 17.66 19.12
N SER A 86 -0.84 17.23 18.14
CA SER A 86 -1.71 16.05 18.25
C SER A 86 -0.92 14.81 18.67
N ARG A 87 -1.51 14.00 19.54
CA ARG A 87 -0.98 12.70 19.94
C ARG A 87 -1.49 11.63 18.97
N VAL A 88 -0.57 10.97 18.29
CA VAL A 88 -0.90 9.99 17.23
C VAL A 88 -0.29 8.63 17.55
N VAL A 89 -1.14 7.61 17.65
CA VAL A 89 -0.69 6.22 17.81
C VAL A 89 -0.40 5.64 16.43
N ILE A 90 0.79 5.05 16.27
CA ILE A 90 1.19 4.34 15.05
C ILE A 90 1.75 2.96 15.39
N SER A 91 1.85 2.06 14.40
CA SER A 91 2.53 0.79 14.59
C SER A 91 4.07 0.93 14.51
N GLY A 92 4.79 -0.08 14.98
CA GLY A 92 6.26 -0.17 14.84
C GLY A 92 6.73 -0.52 13.43
N PHE A 93 5.84 -0.51 12.41
CA PHE A 93 6.12 -0.98 11.05
C PHE A 93 5.77 0.02 9.95
N GLU A 94 5.56 1.28 10.30
CA GLU A 94 5.11 2.31 9.37
C GLU A 94 6.15 2.67 8.30
N HIS A 95 5.63 2.93 7.11
CA HIS A 95 6.40 3.51 6.00
C HIS A 95 6.61 5.02 6.19
N ASN A 96 7.65 5.59 5.57
CA ASN A 96 7.93 7.03 5.58
C ASN A 96 6.76 7.90 5.07
N ALA A 97 5.84 7.34 4.30
CA ALA A 97 4.62 8.04 3.87
C ALA A 97 3.66 8.37 5.03
N VAL A 98 3.82 7.70 6.18
CA VAL A 98 3.12 7.99 7.44
C VAL A 98 4.00 8.82 8.38
N THR A 99 5.23 8.38 8.64
CA THR A 99 6.07 9.01 9.67
C THR A 99 6.52 10.42 9.31
N ARG A 100 6.82 10.68 8.03
CA ARG A 100 7.26 12.01 7.59
C ARG A 100 6.17 13.09 7.67
N PRO A 101 4.93 12.87 7.20
CA PRO A 101 3.85 13.82 7.42
C PRO A 101 3.58 14.10 8.89
N LEU A 102 3.58 13.07 9.76
CA LEU A 102 3.41 13.25 11.20
C LEU A 102 4.52 14.12 11.80
N HIS A 103 5.77 13.85 11.44
CA HIS A 103 6.91 14.68 11.86
C HIS A 103 6.76 16.11 11.35
N GLY A 104 6.44 16.30 10.06
CA GLY A 104 6.28 17.62 9.45
C GLY A 104 5.13 18.45 10.04
N LEU A 105 4.12 17.80 10.62
CA LEU A 105 3.02 18.46 11.34
C LEU A 105 3.32 18.70 12.82
N GLY A 106 4.48 18.26 13.34
CA GLY A 106 4.81 18.39 14.76
C GLY A 106 3.93 17.51 15.66
N ALA A 107 3.48 16.35 15.17
CA ALA A 107 2.70 15.40 15.94
C ALA A 107 3.55 14.72 17.03
N LYS A 108 2.93 14.42 18.17
CA LYS A 108 3.52 13.60 19.25
C LYS A 108 3.20 12.14 18.97
N VAL A 109 4.15 11.43 18.37
CA VAL A 109 3.98 10.04 17.93
C VAL A 109 4.18 9.08 19.10
N ILE A 110 3.23 8.13 19.25
CA ILE A 110 3.28 7.00 20.18
C ILE A 110 3.38 5.73 19.34
N VAL A 111 4.49 5.01 19.43
CA VAL A 111 4.72 3.78 18.67
C VAL A 111 4.27 2.58 19.49
N ALA A 112 3.34 1.80 18.95
CA ALA A 112 2.73 0.63 19.59
C ALA A 112 2.97 -0.65 18.77
N GLY A 113 3.40 -1.74 19.44
CA GLY A 113 3.66 -3.03 18.80
C GLY A 113 4.92 -3.02 17.94
N ARG A 114 6.01 -3.57 18.47
CA ARG A 114 7.31 -3.65 17.78
C ARG A 114 7.77 -5.10 17.52
N LYS A 115 7.03 -6.09 18.04
CA LYS A 115 7.36 -7.48 17.84
C LYS A 115 6.87 -7.97 16.48
N LEU A 116 7.79 -8.50 15.68
CA LEU A 116 7.46 -9.12 14.39
C LEU A 116 6.60 -10.36 14.60
N PHE A 117 5.54 -10.48 13.79
CA PHE A 117 4.66 -11.65 13.69
C PHE A 117 3.93 -12.02 15.00
N ASP A 118 3.84 -11.08 15.95
CA ASP A 118 3.19 -11.26 17.25
C ASP A 118 1.96 -10.34 17.38
N TRP A 119 0.79 -10.87 17.04
CA TRP A 119 -0.49 -10.16 17.12
C TRP A 119 -0.87 -9.80 18.57
N GLU A 120 -0.51 -10.67 19.52
CA GLU A 120 -0.83 -10.44 20.93
C GLU A 120 -0.06 -9.24 21.49
N ASP A 121 1.25 -9.16 21.23
CA ASP A 121 2.05 -7.99 21.58
C ASP A 121 1.55 -6.73 20.88
N THR A 122 1.25 -6.84 19.58
CA THR A 122 0.72 -5.71 18.80
C THR A 122 -0.57 -5.16 19.42
N LEU A 123 -1.56 -6.02 19.69
CA LEU A 123 -2.84 -5.61 20.25
C LEU A 123 -2.72 -5.06 21.66
N LYS A 124 -1.99 -5.74 22.55
CA LYS A 124 -1.76 -5.26 23.93
C LYS A 124 -1.04 -3.91 23.97
N SER A 125 -0.06 -3.72 23.09
CA SER A 125 0.70 -2.47 23.02
C SER A 125 -0.15 -1.35 22.44
N PHE A 126 -0.96 -1.64 21.42
CA PHE A 126 -1.86 -0.69 20.78
C PHE A 126 -2.96 -0.25 21.75
N GLU A 127 -3.59 -1.18 22.45
CA GLU A 127 -4.60 -0.91 23.47
C GLU A 127 -4.07 0.02 24.55
N ARG A 128 -2.90 -0.29 25.14
CA ARG A 128 -2.24 0.55 26.14
C ARG A 128 -1.93 1.95 25.63
N ALA A 129 -1.54 2.07 24.35
CA ALA A 129 -1.27 3.37 23.73
C ALA A 129 -2.54 4.20 23.56
N LEU A 130 -3.66 3.58 23.17
CA LEU A 130 -4.97 4.25 23.08
C LEU A 130 -5.47 4.69 24.46
N ASP A 131 -5.30 3.87 25.50
CA ASP A 131 -5.73 4.16 26.88
C ASP A 131 -4.97 5.35 27.51
N GLN A 132 -3.77 5.66 27.02
CA GLN A 132 -3.03 6.87 27.40
C GLN A 132 -3.64 8.15 26.80
N GLY A 133 -4.65 8.04 25.95
CA GLY A 133 -5.29 9.12 25.21
C GLY A 133 -4.49 9.54 23.98
N CYS A 134 -5.17 9.58 22.84
CA CYS A 134 -4.64 10.08 21.57
C CYS A 134 -5.76 10.75 20.76
N ASP A 135 -5.35 11.58 19.80
CA ASP A 135 -6.29 12.32 18.95
C ASP A 135 -6.66 11.48 17.71
N CYS A 136 -5.76 10.62 17.25
CA CYS A 136 -6.02 9.66 16.18
C CYS A 136 -4.98 8.52 16.17
N ALA A 137 -5.27 7.50 15.36
CA ALA A 137 -4.33 6.43 15.05
C ALA A 137 -4.07 6.33 13.54
N VAL A 138 -2.84 5.98 13.16
CA VAL A 138 -2.46 5.70 11.76
C VAL A 138 -1.63 4.43 11.75
N PHE A 139 -2.05 3.41 11.01
CA PHE A 139 -1.33 2.16 10.99
C PHE A 139 -1.36 1.45 9.64
N THR A 140 -0.24 0.80 9.31
CA THR A 140 -0.16 -0.04 8.11
C THR A 140 -0.87 -1.37 8.32
N HIS A 141 -1.51 -1.89 7.25
CA HIS A 141 -2.09 -3.23 7.29
C HIS A 141 -1.02 -4.31 7.10
N VAL A 142 -0.01 -4.04 6.25
CA VAL A 142 1.08 -4.99 5.98
C VAL A 142 2.40 -4.24 5.89
N SER A 143 3.38 -4.67 6.68
CA SER A 143 4.75 -4.14 6.60
C SER A 143 5.35 -4.36 5.21
N ASN A 144 5.79 -3.29 4.58
CA ASN A 144 6.45 -3.35 3.27
C ASN A 144 7.85 -3.98 3.33
N VAL A 145 8.42 -4.16 4.53
CA VAL A 145 9.74 -4.78 4.73
C VAL A 145 9.61 -6.27 4.98
N PHE A 146 8.82 -6.63 6.00
CA PHE A 146 8.79 -8.01 6.51
C PHE A 146 7.53 -8.78 6.06
N GLY A 147 6.61 -8.14 5.37
CA GLY A 147 5.34 -8.76 5.01
C GLY A 147 4.43 -9.06 6.20
N TYR A 148 4.77 -8.59 7.41
CA TYR A 148 3.97 -8.80 8.61
C TYR A 148 2.59 -8.16 8.43
N ILE A 149 1.55 -8.99 8.51
CA ILE A 149 0.14 -8.59 8.45
C ILE A 149 -0.29 -8.22 9.86
N LEU A 150 -0.62 -6.95 10.09
CA LEU A 150 -1.10 -6.47 11.38
C LEU A 150 -2.60 -6.82 11.58
N PRO A 151 -3.06 -7.00 12.82
CA PRO A 151 -4.44 -7.35 13.15
C PRO A 151 -5.39 -6.13 13.02
N VAL A 152 -5.53 -5.60 11.80
CA VAL A 152 -6.24 -4.33 11.53
C VAL A 152 -7.68 -4.36 11.97
N GLU A 153 -8.40 -5.48 11.82
CA GLU A 153 -9.79 -5.58 12.28
C GLU A 153 -9.93 -5.37 13.80
N GLN A 154 -9.04 -5.99 14.57
CA GLN A 154 -9.02 -5.85 16.02
C GLN A 154 -8.53 -4.45 16.44
N MET A 155 -7.51 -3.90 15.77
CA MET A 155 -7.02 -2.54 16.01
C MET A 155 -8.11 -1.51 15.71
N ALA A 156 -8.85 -1.68 14.62
CA ALA A 156 -10.00 -0.86 14.26
C ALA A 156 -11.13 -0.95 15.31
N ALA A 157 -11.42 -2.14 15.82
CA ALA A 157 -12.40 -2.32 16.89
C ALA A 157 -11.98 -1.58 18.18
N LEU A 158 -10.69 -1.62 18.54
CA LEU A 158 -10.14 -0.86 19.67
C LEU A 158 -10.27 0.65 19.48
N CYS A 159 -10.02 1.17 18.27
CA CYS A 159 -10.21 2.58 17.95
C CYS A 159 -11.69 2.99 18.08
N ARG A 160 -12.60 2.22 17.46
CA ARG A 160 -14.05 2.50 17.49
C ARG A 160 -14.59 2.49 18.92
N SER A 161 -14.21 1.52 19.75
CA SER A 161 -14.69 1.42 21.14
C SER A 161 -14.27 2.62 22.00
N ARG A 162 -13.24 3.37 21.58
CA ARG A 162 -12.72 4.56 22.27
C ARG A 162 -13.05 5.87 21.54
N GLY A 163 -13.78 5.81 20.43
CA GLY A 163 -14.08 6.99 19.60
C GLY A 163 -12.86 7.65 18.99
N VAL A 164 -11.76 6.91 18.79
CA VAL A 164 -10.51 7.39 18.19
C VAL A 164 -10.60 7.28 16.67
N PRO A 165 -10.53 8.37 15.92
CA PRO A 165 -10.49 8.33 14.47
C PRO A 165 -9.18 7.70 13.99
N PHE A 166 -9.22 7.01 12.81
CA PHE A 166 -8.03 6.32 12.33
C PHE A 166 -7.92 6.23 10.82
N VAL A 167 -6.67 6.10 10.38
CA VAL A 167 -6.26 5.92 8.99
C VAL A 167 -5.55 4.58 8.83
N VAL A 168 -5.87 3.85 7.76
CA VAL A 168 -5.16 2.61 7.41
C VAL A 168 -4.34 2.83 6.13
N ASP A 169 -3.03 2.52 6.20
CA ASP A 169 -2.18 2.36 5.02
C ASP A 169 -2.32 0.93 4.48
N ALA A 170 -3.06 0.79 3.38
CA ALA A 170 -3.28 -0.47 2.69
C ALA A 170 -2.34 -0.66 1.48
N ALA A 171 -1.16 0.00 1.47
CA ALA A 171 -0.25 -0.03 0.33
C ALA A 171 0.27 -1.42 -0.06
N GLN A 172 0.33 -2.35 0.87
CA GLN A 172 0.81 -3.71 0.63
C GLN A 172 -0.31 -4.76 0.73
N SER A 173 -1.53 -4.37 1.07
CA SER A 173 -2.65 -5.29 1.27
C SER A 173 -3.75 -5.14 0.22
N ALA A 174 -3.97 -3.93 -0.30
CA ALA A 174 -5.04 -3.69 -1.27
C ALA A 174 -4.87 -4.55 -2.54
N GLY A 175 -5.92 -5.30 -2.88
CA GLY A 175 -5.93 -6.25 -4.00
C GLY A 175 -5.38 -7.65 -3.68
N ILE A 176 -4.82 -7.85 -2.47
CA ILE A 176 -4.22 -9.11 -2.02
C ILE A 176 -4.98 -9.67 -0.81
N LEU A 177 -5.27 -8.82 0.16
CA LEU A 177 -6.04 -9.15 1.36
C LEU A 177 -7.40 -8.45 1.34
N PRO A 178 -8.38 -8.92 2.10
CA PRO A 178 -9.61 -8.18 2.33
C PRO A 178 -9.33 -6.80 2.93
N VAL A 179 -9.94 -5.78 2.36
CA VAL A 179 -9.91 -4.39 2.84
C VAL A 179 -11.34 -3.87 2.77
N SER A 180 -11.87 -3.39 3.88
CA SER A 180 -13.27 -2.93 3.96
C SER A 180 -13.34 -1.60 4.70
N LEU A 181 -13.81 -0.55 4.02
CA LEU A 181 -14.02 0.76 4.66
C LEU A 181 -15.12 0.68 5.70
N ALA A 182 -16.27 0.12 5.32
CA ALA A 182 -17.43 -0.01 6.20
C ALA A 182 -17.18 -1.01 7.33
N GLY A 183 -16.61 -2.19 7.01
CA GLY A 183 -16.36 -3.24 8.01
C GLY A 183 -15.37 -2.84 9.09
N TRP A 184 -14.33 -2.10 8.72
CA TRP A 184 -13.36 -1.58 9.70
C TRP A 184 -13.86 -0.31 10.40
N GLY A 185 -14.70 0.49 9.73
CA GLY A 185 -15.14 1.79 10.21
C GLY A 185 -13.99 2.78 10.27
N ALA A 186 -13.05 2.68 9.34
CA ALA A 186 -11.94 3.61 9.22
C ALA A 186 -12.43 4.96 8.69
N ASP A 187 -11.84 6.06 9.17
CA ASP A 187 -12.11 7.38 8.59
C ASP A 187 -11.53 7.47 7.18
N PHE A 188 -10.33 6.87 6.97
CA PHE A 188 -9.66 6.84 5.69
C PHE A 188 -8.87 5.54 5.50
N ILE A 189 -8.82 5.06 4.24
CA ILE A 189 -7.92 3.98 3.81
C ILE A 189 -7.21 4.44 2.54
N ALA A 190 -5.87 4.45 2.55
CA ALA A 190 -5.07 4.85 1.39
C ALA A 190 -4.37 3.67 0.74
N MET A 191 -4.27 3.67 -0.60
CA MET A 191 -3.61 2.62 -1.36
C MET A 191 -3.07 3.09 -2.70
N PRO A 192 -1.95 2.51 -3.22
CA PRO A 192 -1.43 2.83 -4.54
C PRO A 192 -2.10 1.96 -5.61
N GLY A 193 -2.30 2.51 -6.79
CA GLY A 193 -2.84 1.74 -7.92
C GLY A 193 -1.85 0.75 -8.54
N HIS A 194 -0.54 1.00 -8.38
CA HIS A 194 0.52 0.31 -9.13
C HIS A 194 1.12 -0.93 -8.45
N LYS A 195 0.69 -1.30 -7.25
CA LYS A 195 1.11 -2.51 -6.53
C LYS A 195 0.07 -3.62 -6.67
N GLY A 196 -0.49 -4.11 -5.59
CA GLY A 196 -1.48 -5.18 -5.60
C GLY A 196 -2.75 -4.89 -6.43
N LEU A 197 -3.07 -3.63 -6.69
CA LEU A 197 -4.19 -3.26 -7.59
C LEU A 197 -3.88 -3.41 -9.08
N LEU A 198 -2.63 -3.71 -9.47
CA LEU A 198 -2.19 -4.02 -10.83
C LEU A 198 -2.42 -2.89 -11.86
N GLY A 199 -2.77 -1.69 -11.40
CA GLY A 199 -2.91 -0.50 -12.22
C GLY A 199 -1.56 0.15 -12.58
N PRO A 200 -1.55 1.23 -13.36
CA PRO A 200 -0.32 1.95 -13.70
C PRO A 200 0.21 2.77 -12.54
N GLN A 201 1.50 3.12 -12.59
CA GLN A 201 2.08 4.16 -11.75
C GLN A 201 1.37 5.50 -12.02
N GLY A 202 1.42 6.43 -11.06
CA GLY A 202 0.68 7.69 -11.15
C GLY A 202 -0.82 7.54 -10.87
N THR A 203 -1.23 6.44 -10.22
CA THR A 203 -2.59 6.20 -9.72
C THR A 203 -2.58 5.72 -8.28
N GLY A 204 -3.59 6.10 -7.53
CA GLY A 204 -3.86 5.67 -6.17
C GLY A 204 -5.30 5.94 -5.80
N LEU A 205 -5.72 5.43 -4.66
CA LEU A 205 -7.06 5.63 -4.11
C LEU A 205 -6.94 6.06 -2.65
N LEU A 206 -7.83 6.98 -2.25
CA LEU A 206 -8.17 7.26 -0.87
C LEU A 206 -9.65 6.95 -0.69
N LEU A 207 -9.98 6.01 0.17
CA LEU A 207 -11.34 5.74 0.59
C LEU A 207 -11.67 6.64 1.77
N CYS A 208 -12.79 7.36 1.71
CA CYS A 208 -13.17 8.39 2.66
C CYS A 208 -14.53 8.09 3.29
N ALA A 209 -14.55 7.75 4.57
CA ALA A 209 -15.78 7.74 5.37
C ALA A 209 -16.10 9.13 5.95
N ARG A 210 -15.11 10.03 5.92
CA ARG A 210 -15.18 11.42 6.35
C ARG A 210 -14.74 12.34 5.23
N LEU A 211 -15.25 13.57 5.20
CA LEU A 211 -14.83 14.61 4.29
C LEU A 211 -13.38 15.03 4.61
N PRO A 212 -12.42 14.90 3.66
CA PRO A 212 -11.04 15.27 3.91
C PRO A 212 -10.81 16.77 3.76
N GLU A 213 -9.76 17.27 4.43
CA GLU A 213 -9.19 18.57 4.06
C GLU A 213 -8.49 18.47 2.71
N PRO A 214 -8.75 19.38 1.76
CA PRO A 214 -8.15 19.32 0.45
C PRO A 214 -6.63 19.53 0.55
N LEU A 215 -5.87 18.62 -0.05
CA LEU A 215 -4.41 18.79 -0.13
C LEU A 215 -4.01 19.78 -1.24
N LEU A 216 -4.79 19.78 -2.31
CA LEU A 216 -4.67 20.72 -3.43
C LEU A 216 -5.99 21.44 -3.59
N MET A 217 -5.93 22.73 -3.90
CA MET A 217 -7.08 23.56 -4.17
C MET A 217 -7.07 23.98 -5.64
N GLY A 218 -8.22 23.89 -6.33
CA GLY A 218 -8.31 24.22 -7.75
C GLY A 218 -9.65 23.82 -8.35
N GLY A 219 -9.76 23.90 -9.66
CA GLY A 219 -10.98 23.56 -10.36
C GLY A 219 -11.31 22.08 -10.28
N THR A 220 -12.56 21.76 -9.96
CA THR A 220 -13.11 20.41 -9.88
C THR A 220 -14.17 20.12 -10.95
N GLY A 221 -14.55 21.18 -11.69
CA GLY A 221 -15.66 21.13 -12.66
C GLY A 221 -17.04 21.37 -12.07
N SER A 222 -17.18 21.51 -10.76
CA SER A 222 -18.41 21.86 -10.04
C SER A 222 -18.26 23.18 -9.29
N GLU A 223 -19.40 23.80 -8.90
CA GLU A 223 -19.50 24.98 -8.02
C GLU A 223 -18.54 26.14 -8.36
N SER A 224 -18.31 26.41 -9.66
CA SER A 224 -17.27 27.33 -10.15
C SER A 224 -17.44 28.80 -9.70
N ILE A 225 -18.56 29.18 -9.11
CA ILE A 225 -18.82 30.52 -8.57
C ILE A 225 -18.16 30.69 -7.19
N HIS A 226 -18.08 29.61 -6.42
CA HIS A 226 -17.52 29.62 -5.06
C HIS A 226 -15.99 29.55 -5.11
N GLN A 227 -15.34 30.28 -4.21
CA GLN A 227 -13.86 30.24 -4.07
C GLN A 227 -13.42 29.10 -3.14
N GLU A 228 -14.30 28.62 -2.31
CA GLU A 228 -14.10 27.47 -1.44
C GLU A 228 -14.15 26.17 -2.26
N MET A 229 -13.38 25.17 -1.85
CA MET A 229 -13.51 23.82 -2.41
C MET A 229 -14.89 23.26 -2.04
N PRO A 230 -15.53 22.47 -2.95
CA PRO A 230 -16.82 21.82 -2.65
C PRO A 230 -16.84 21.12 -1.31
N ASP A 231 -18.00 21.06 -0.68
CA ASP A 231 -18.22 20.39 0.61
C ASP A 231 -18.73 18.94 0.50
N PHE A 232 -18.55 18.35 -0.68
CA PHE A 232 -18.93 16.96 -1.00
C PHE A 232 -17.81 16.19 -1.71
N LEU A 233 -17.86 14.86 -1.57
CA LEU A 233 -16.99 13.93 -2.28
C LEU A 233 -17.56 13.58 -3.68
N PRO A 234 -16.70 13.27 -4.62
CA PRO A 234 -15.24 13.28 -4.55
C PRO A 234 -14.59 14.64 -4.84
N ASP A 235 -15.38 15.64 -5.29
CA ASP A 235 -14.93 16.92 -5.84
C ASP A 235 -14.01 17.68 -4.86
N ARG A 236 -14.32 17.69 -3.57
CA ARG A 236 -13.49 18.35 -2.55
C ARG A 236 -12.02 17.89 -2.58
N ALA A 237 -11.77 16.65 -2.96
CA ALA A 237 -10.46 16.00 -2.88
C ALA A 237 -9.77 15.84 -4.25
N GLU A 238 -10.44 16.16 -5.35
CA GLU A 238 -9.98 15.91 -6.72
C GLU A 238 -9.86 17.21 -7.54
N ALA A 239 -8.98 18.10 -7.09
CA ALA A 239 -8.68 19.30 -7.86
C ALA A 239 -7.82 18.99 -9.10
N GLY A 240 -8.19 19.56 -10.24
CA GLY A 240 -7.48 19.44 -11.50
C GLY A 240 -8.02 18.33 -12.42
N THR A 241 -7.39 18.19 -13.58
CA THR A 241 -7.81 17.18 -14.58
C THR A 241 -7.36 15.79 -14.14
N LEU A 242 -8.31 14.86 -14.08
CA LEU A 242 -8.05 13.47 -13.71
C LEU A 242 -7.19 12.75 -14.76
N ASN A 243 -6.36 11.81 -14.30
CA ASN A 243 -5.56 10.90 -15.14
C ASN A 243 -6.46 9.80 -15.75
N VAL A 244 -7.28 10.16 -16.73
CA VAL A 244 -8.26 9.25 -17.36
C VAL A 244 -7.61 7.96 -17.91
N PRO A 245 -6.47 8.01 -18.64
CA PRO A 245 -5.82 6.78 -19.09
C PRO A 245 -5.34 5.90 -17.94
N GLY A 246 -4.76 6.51 -16.90
CA GLY A 246 -4.34 5.77 -15.70
C GLY A 246 -5.51 5.14 -14.96
N ILE A 247 -6.62 5.85 -14.81
CA ILE A 247 -7.87 5.38 -14.18
C ILE A 247 -8.47 4.21 -14.98
N ALA A 248 -8.47 4.28 -16.32
CA ALA A 248 -8.91 3.17 -17.15
C ALA A 248 -8.06 1.92 -16.98
N GLY A 249 -6.74 2.09 -16.86
CA GLY A 249 -5.83 0.99 -16.54
C GLY A 249 -6.08 0.41 -15.14
N LEU A 250 -6.32 1.26 -14.14
CA LEU A 250 -6.65 0.85 -12.79
C LEU A 250 -7.97 0.07 -12.74
N GLU A 251 -9.02 0.53 -13.44
CA GLU A 251 -10.29 -0.20 -13.57
C GLU A 251 -10.06 -1.63 -14.08
N ALA A 252 -9.25 -1.78 -15.12
CA ALA A 252 -8.94 -3.09 -15.68
C ALA A 252 -8.22 -4.00 -14.68
N GLY A 253 -7.31 -3.45 -13.87
CA GLY A 253 -6.65 -4.15 -12.77
C GLY A 253 -7.63 -4.61 -11.69
N LEU A 254 -8.48 -3.71 -11.21
CA LEU A 254 -9.53 -4.00 -10.20
C LEU A 254 -10.49 -5.10 -10.68
N ARG A 255 -10.92 -5.05 -11.94
CA ARG A 255 -11.77 -6.09 -12.54
C ARG A 255 -11.08 -7.44 -12.65
N TRP A 256 -9.78 -7.44 -12.95
CA TRP A 256 -8.99 -8.67 -12.98
C TRP A 256 -8.90 -9.30 -11.59
N ILE A 257 -8.64 -8.49 -10.55
CA ILE A 257 -8.59 -8.95 -9.15
C ILE A 257 -9.93 -9.54 -8.72
N ARG A 258 -11.04 -8.86 -8.99
CA ARG A 258 -12.39 -9.36 -8.66
C ARG A 258 -12.70 -10.71 -9.31
N ARG A 259 -12.23 -10.96 -10.53
CA ARG A 259 -12.42 -12.24 -11.24
C ARG A 259 -11.53 -13.34 -10.70
N THR A 260 -10.29 -13.01 -10.33
CA THR A 260 -9.29 -13.96 -9.82
C THR A 260 -9.55 -14.30 -8.35
N GLY A 261 -10.02 -13.34 -7.58
CA GLY A 261 -10.21 -13.41 -6.13
C GLY A 261 -8.92 -13.07 -5.37
N THR A 262 -9.04 -12.17 -4.39
CA THR A 262 -7.92 -11.75 -3.53
C THR A 262 -7.31 -12.92 -2.78
N GLU A 263 -8.13 -13.84 -2.28
CA GLU A 263 -7.67 -15.05 -1.58
C GLU A 263 -6.78 -15.95 -2.47
N THR A 264 -7.13 -16.09 -3.75
CA THR A 264 -6.33 -16.88 -4.70
C THR A 264 -4.97 -16.24 -4.94
N ILE A 265 -4.93 -14.89 -5.06
CA ILE A 265 -3.70 -14.14 -5.23
C ILE A 265 -2.85 -14.27 -3.97
N PHE A 266 -3.43 -14.00 -2.80
CA PHE A 266 -2.75 -14.11 -1.51
C PHE A 266 -2.14 -15.50 -1.28
N ARG A 267 -2.93 -16.55 -1.50
CA ARG A 267 -2.47 -17.93 -1.30
C ARG A 267 -1.25 -18.26 -2.16
N ARG A 268 -1.24 -17.82 -3.42
CA ARG A 268 -0.11 -18.02 -4.33
C ARG A 268 1.13 -17.29 -3.87
N GLU A 269 1.00 -16.02 -3.52
CA GLU A 269 2.12 -15.20 -3.04
C GLU A 269 2.66 -15.73 -1.71
N ARG A 270 1.78 -16.08 -0.78
CA ARG A 270 2.14 -16.62 0.54
C ARG A 270 2.86 -17.97 0.41
N GLN A 271 2.36 -18.88 -0.41
CA GLN A 271 3.00 -20.17 -0.63
C GLN A 271 4.42 -20.02 -1.21
N ALA A 272 4.59 -19.10 -2.15
CA ALA A 272 5.92 -18.81 -2.71
C ALA A 272 6.87 -18.25 -1.65
N ALA A 273 6.39 -17.33 -0.81
CA ALA A 273 7.15 -16.75 0.29
C ALA A 273 7.57 -17.82 1.32
N GLU A 274 6.67 -18.74 1.70
CA GLU A 274 6.96 -19.82 2.64
C GLU A 274 8.02 -20.80 2.12
N ILE A 275 7.92 -21.18 0.85
CA ILE A 275 8.93 -22.04 0.22
C ILE A 275 10.26 -21.30 0.17
N CYS A 276 10.25 -20.04 -0.28
CA CYS A 276 11.45 -19.20 -0.37
C CYS A 276 12.14 -19.04 0.98
N SER A 277 11.39 -18.71 2.05
CA SER A 277 11.92 -18.55 3.41
C SER A 277 12.64 -19.81 3.89
N ARG A 278 11.98 -20.95 3.78
CA ARG A 278 12.50 -22.24 4.20
C ARG A 278 13.79 -22.64 3.46
N GLU A 279 13.83 -22.39 2.17
CA GLU A 279 15.01 -22.73 1.36
C GLU A 279 16.17 -21.73 1.59
N LEU A 280 15.90 -20.45 1.83
CA LEU A 280 16.91 -19.48 2.24
C LEU A 280 17.52 -19.81 3.61
N GLU A 281 16.72 -20.28 4.58
CA GLU A 281 17.19 -20.75 5.87
C GLU A 281 18.15 -21.95 5.73
N LYS A 282 17.84 -22.91 4.83
CA LYS A 282 18.74 -24.03 4.52
C LYS A 282 20.06 -23.59 3.91
N LEU A 283 20.09 -22.47 3.20
CA LEU A 283 21.32 -21.85 2.69
C LEU A 283 22.07 -21.03 3.75
N GLY A 284 21.63 -21.05 5.01
CA GLY A 284 22.26 -20.35 6.13
C GLY A 284 21.92 -18.86 6.24
N MET A 285 20.94 -18.38 5.47
CA MET A 285 20.50 -16.97 5.58
C MET A 285 19.68 -16.75 6.84
N LYS A 286 19.84 -15.59 7.49
CA LYS A 286 18.95 -15.16 8.58
C LYS A 286 17.67 -14.59 7.95
N VAL A 287 16.60 -15.36 7.95
CA VAL A 287 15.31 -14.99 7.34
C VAL A 287 14.36 -14.45 8.40
N PHE A 288 13.60 -13.41 8.04
CA PHE A 288 12.51 -12.88 8.87
C PHE A 288 11.20 -13.48 8.36
N SER A 289 10.77 -14.57 9.00
CA SER A 289 9.57 -15.33 8.67
C SER A 289 8.74 -15.61 9.91
N GLY A 290 7.42 -15.76 9.75
CA GLY A 290 6.51 -16.02 10.86
C GLY A 290 5.07 -16.25 10.44
N GLY A 291 4.20 -16.42 11.42
CA GLY A 291 2.76 -16.36 11.23
C GLY A 291 2.31 -14.99 10.73
N HIS A 292 1.11 -14.89 10.18
CA HIS A 292 0.55 -13.61 9.71
C HIS A 292 1.50 -12.83 8.77
N GLN A 293 2.00 -13.51 7.73
CA GLN A 293 2.93 -12.93 6.76
C GLN A 293 2.34 -12.98 5.34
N SER A 294 2.57 -11.94 4.55
CA SER A 294 2.20 -11.83 3.14
C SER A 294 3.22 -12.50 2.20
N GLY A 295 3.16 -12.22 0.92
CA GLY A 295 4.11 -12.66 -0.10
C GLY A 295 5.48 -11.97 -0.06
N THR A 296 5.83 -11.28 1.02
CA THR A 296 7.09 -10.54 1.18
C THR A 296 7.97 -11.22 2.22
N VAL A 297 9.24 -11.45 1.87
CA VAL A 297 10.28 -12.04 2.73
C VAL A 297 11.48 -11.12 2.75
N SER A 298 12.00 -10.86 3.96
CA SER A 298 13.29 -10.17 4.13
C SER A 298 14.31 -11.11 4.78
N PHE A 299 15.56 -10.97 4.36
CA PHE A 299 16.67 -11.76 4.94
C PHE A 299 17.97 -10.96 4.96
N LEU A 300 18.92 -11.43 5.78
CA LEU A 300 20.30 -10.96 5.82
C LEU A 300 21.18 -11.94 5.05
N PRO A 301 21.93 -11.47 4.05
CA PRO A 301 22.72 -12.36 3.16
C PRO A 301 24.05 -12.81 3.76
N GLY A 302 24.44 -12.32 4.94
CA GLY A 302 25.75 -12.61 5.51
C GLY A 302 26.90 -11.70 5.03
N CYS A 303 26.63 -10.85 4.07
CA CYS A 303 27.50 -9.76 3.59
C CYS A 303 26.69 -8.47 3.50
N ASP A 304 27.27 -7.41 2.98
CA ASP A 304 26.53 -6.16 2.76
C ASP A 304 25.32 -6.38 1.86
N CYS A 305 24.15 -5.85 2.27
CA CYS A 305 22.89 -6.08 1.58
C CYS A 305 22.86 -5.45 0.17
N GLU A 306 23.49 -4.30 -0.01
CA GLU A 306 23.51 -3.60 -1.31
C GLU A 306 24.46 -4.29 -2.28
N GLU A 307 25.64 -4.77 -1.80
CA GLU A 307 26.57 -5.58 -2.59
C GLU A 307 25.94 -6.92 -3.01
N ALA A 308 25.24 -7.59 -2.10
CA ALA A 308 24.52 -8.81 -2.39
C ALA A 308 23.40 -8.58 -3.42
N ALA A 309 22.61 -7.51 -3.28
CA ALA A 309 21.57 -7.17 -4.26
C ALA A 309 22.16 -6.82 -5.63
N ALA A 310 23.30 -6.13 -5.69
CA ALA A 310 24.00 -5.86 -6.94
C ALA A 310 24.54 -7.16 -7.59
N HIS A 311 25.01 -8.13 -6.78
CA HIS A 311 25.40 -9.45 -7.28
C HIS A 311 24.21 -10.21 -7.89
N LEU A 312 23.07 -10.22 -7.19
CA LEU A 312 21.82 -10.82 -7.68
C LEU A 312 21.35 -10.17 -8.99
N ALA A 313 21.42 -8.83 -9.06
CA ALA A 313 21.03 -8.08 -10.26
C ALA A 313 21.88 -8.45 -11.47
N ARG A 314 23.22 -8.66 -11.31
CA ARG A 314 24.10 -9.15 -12.39
C ARG A 314 23.72 -10.55 -12.89
N GLN A 315 23.05 -11.35 -12.06
CA GLN A 315 22.51 -12.66 -12.46
C GLN A 315 21.06 -12.57 -12.97
N GLY A 316 20.53 -11.36 -13.18
CA GLY A 316 19.18 -11.15 -13.72
C GLY A 316 18.07 -11.32 -12.67
N ILE A 317 18.38 -11.26 -11.36
CA ILE A 317 17.40 -11.34 -10.28
C ILE A 317 17.16 -9.93 -9.73
N ALA A 318 15.93 -9.43 -9.86
CA ALA A 318 15.52 -8.12 -9.36
C ALA A 318 14.95 -8.24 -7.96
N VAL A 319 15.70 -7.79 -6.96
CA VAL A 319 15.32 -7.66 -5.55
C VAL A 319 15.64 -6.24 -5.07
N ARG A 320 15.28 -5.91 -3.84
CA ARG A 320 15.64 -4.62 -3.24
C ARG A 320 16.41 -4.82 -1.95
N ALA A 321 17.45 -3.98 -1.72
CA ALA A 321 18.20 -3.90 -0.48
C ALA A 321 17.94 -2.60 0.27
N GLY A 322 18.38 -2.54 1.53
CA GLY A 322 18.41 -1.36 2.38
C GLY A 322 17.21 -1.22 3.32
N LEU A 323 16.79 0.02 3.61
CA LEU A 323 15.75 0.32 4.62
C LEU A 323 14.33 0.42 4.05
N HIS A 324 14.13 0.24 2.77
CA HIS A 324 12.82 0.18 2.10
C HIS A 324 11.85 1.31 2.45
N CYS A 325 12.37 2.52 2.76
CA CYS A 325 11.58 3.67 3.24
C CYS A 325 10.78 3.39 4.53
N ALA A 326 11.21 2.45 5.36
CA ALA A 326 10.54 2.09 6.61
C ALA A 326 11.58 1.87 7.75
N PRO A 327 12.36 2.89 8.14
CA PRO A 327 13.38 2.76 9.17
C PRO A 327 12.79 2.28 10.49
N LEU A 328 11.56 2.66 10.84
CA LEU A 328 10.88 2.23 12.05
C LEU A 328 10.68 0.71 12.10
N ALA A 329 10.36 0.08 10.97
CA ALA A 329 10.27 -1.38 10.88
C ALA A 329 11.62 -2.04 11.12
N HIS A 330 12.70 -1.45 10.60
CA HIS A 330 14.07 -1.93 10.84
C HIS A 330 14.53 -1.71 12.29
N GLU A 331 14.12 -0.63 12.96
CA GLU A 331 14.32 -0.46 14.41
C GLU A 331 13.65 -1.60 15.18
N SER A 332 12.40 -1.91 14.84
CA SER A 332 11.62 -2.98 15.48
C SER A 332 12.24 -4.36 15.28
N ALA A 333 12.93 -4.60 14.16
CA ALA A 333 13.59 -5.87 13.83
C ALA A 333 15.08 -5.92 14.17
N GLY A 334 15.67 -4.82 14.67
CA GLY A 334 17.12 -4.74 14.98
C GLY A 334 18.02 -4.70 13.72
N THR A 335 17.49 -4.29 12.57
CA THR A 335 18.21 -4.26 11.29
C THR A 335 18.43 -2.84 10.75
N LEU A 336 18.31 -1.82 11.60
CA LEU A 336 18.43 -0.42 11.18
C LEU A 336 19.81 -0.09 10.56
N LYS A 337 20.87 -0.75 11.06
CA LYS A 337 22.24 -0.53 10.59
C LYS A 337 22.59 -1.32 9.33
N THR A 338 22.01 -2.49 9.15
CA THR A 338 22.32 -3.41 8.04
C THR A 338 21.35 -3.29 6.88
N GLY A 339 20.11 -2.82 7.12
CA GLY A 339 19.03 -3.05 6.19
C GLY A 339 18.72 -4.55 6.05
N THR A 340 18.02 -4.91 4.99
CA THR A 340 17.76 -6.30 4.58
C THR A 340 17.71 -6.40 3.06
N ILE A 341 17.86 -7.59 2.50
CA ILE A 341 17.37 -7.90 1.16
C ILE A 341 15.90 -8.28 1.29
N ARG A 342 15.06 -7.63 0.49
CA ARG A 342 13.62 -7.93 0.39
C ARG A 342 13.31 -8.61 -0.94
N VAL A 343 12.65 -9.75 -0.85
CA VAL A 343 12.01 -10.49 -1.94
C VAL A 343 10.51 -10.32 -1.78
N SER A 344 9.82 -9.90 -2.82
CA SER A 344 8.36 -9.81 -2.80
C SER A 344 7.76 -10.42 -4.06
N PHE A 345 6.91 -11.41 -3.85
CA PHE A 345 6.21 -12.13 -4.90
C PHE A 345 4.97 -11.35 -5.35
N GLY A 346 4.50 -11.67 -6.55
CA GLY A 346 3.26 -11.13 -7.12
C GLY A 346 2.33 -12.24 -7.61
N GLN A 347 1.25 -11.85 -8.26
CA GLN A 347 0.24 -12.76 -8.80
C GLN A 347 0.80 -13.81 -9.80
N ASP A 348 1.99 -13.59 -10.33
CA ASP A 348 2.72 -14.46 -11.25
C ASP A 348 3.81 -15.31 -10.55
N ALA A 349 3.77 -15.40 -9.22
CA ALA A 349 4.70 -16.19 -8.43
C ALA A 349 4.79 -17.64 -8.91
N SER A 350 6.03 -18.15 -9.10
CA SER A 350 6.30 -19.45 -9.67
C SER A 350 7.50 -20.15 -9.03
N ALA A 351 7.55 -21.48 -9.13
CA ALA A 351 8.69 -22.27 -8.66
C ALA A 351 9.99 -21.90 -9.38
N ALA A 352 9.92 -21.53 -10.66
CA ALA A 352 11.10 -21.13 -11.45
C ALA A 352 11.74 -19.84 -10.89
N GLN A 353 10.94 -18.88 -10.42
CA GLN A 353 11.46 -17.67 -9.79
C GLN A 353 12.19 -17.99 -8.47
N ILE A 354 11.63 -18.90 -7.66
CA ILE A 354 12.24 -19.33 -6.41
C ILE A 354 13.56 -20.04 -6.68
N LEU A 355 13.57 -21.03 -7.57
CA LEU A 355 14.78 -21.77 -7.92
C LEU A 355 15.89 -20.86 -8.46
N GLY A 356 15.56 -19.93 -9.35
CA GLY A 356 16.51 -18.96 -9.87
C GLY A 356 17.12 -18.06 -8.80
N LEU A 357 16.29 -17.58 -7.85
CA LEU A 357 16.76 -16.82 -6.69
C LEU A 357 17.74 -17.65 -5.85
N LEU A 358 17.35 -18.86 -5.47
CA LEU A 358 18.17 -19.74 -4.61
C LEU A 358 19.52 -20.08 -5.25
N GLN A 359 19.53 -20.37 -6.55
CA GLN A 359 20.78 -20.59 -7.32
C GLN A 359 21.68 -19.35 -7.33
N ALA A 360 21.11 -18.16 -7.36
CA ALA A 360 21.87 -16.92 -7.31
C ALA A 360 22.39 -16.63 -5.89
N VAL A 361 21.55 -16.84 -4.88
CA VAL A 361 21.91 -16.64 -3.45
C VAL A 361 23.02 -17.62 -3.03
N SER A 362 22.99 -18.87 -3.48
CA SER A 362 24.04 -19.85 -3.15
C SER A 362 25.45 -19.49 -3.66
N LYS A 363 25.55 -18.51 -4.55
CA LYS A 363 26.80 -17.98 -5.10
C LYS A 363 27.22 -16.65 -4.46
N LEU A 364 26.48 -16.16 -3.46
CA LEU A 364 26.90 -14.99 -2.70
C LEU A 364 28.21 -15.30 -1.95
N PRO A 365 29.11 -14.32 -1.77
CA PRO A 365 30.31 -14.53 -0.98
C PRO A 365 29.95 -14.95 0.43
N PRO A 366 30.74 -15.87 1.05
CA PRO A 366 30.52 -16.27 2.43
C PRO A 366 30.71 -15.08 3.37
N LEU A 367 30.13 -15.19 4.58
CA LEU A 367 30.36 -14.25 5.67
C LEU A 367 31.88 -14.10 5.90
N GLU A 368 32.41 -12.92 5.64
CA GLU A 368 33.65 -12.48 6.24
C GLU A 368 33.31 -11.97 7.66
N PHE A 369 33.65 -12.75 8.70
CA PHE A 369 33.47 -12.40 10.09
C PHE A 369 34.57 -11.44 10.56
#